data_71665f227884375116a141c6c7ea07db
#
_entry.id   71665f227884375116a141c6c7ea07db
#
_cell.length_a   1.000
_cell.length_b   1.000
_cell.length_c   1.000
_cell.angle_alpha   90.00
_cell.angle_beta   90.00
_cell.angle_gamma   90.00
#
_symmetry.space_group_name_H-M   'P 1'
#
loop_
_entity.id
_entity.type
_entity.pdbx_description
1 polymer ?
#
loop_
_entity_poly.entity_id
_entity_poly.type
_entity_poly.pdbx_seq_one_letter_code
_entity_poly.pdbx_strand_id
1 'polypeptide(L)'
;MPKSIACIPHNERLTAHRIEYLKAINKAMDYPFQSEDGRDPSPIHQKLEEQCIKYTGINNWLFTNCCTDSLQIAFQTLCDIGDTIIVPAYGWRAIANAPKFVGCNIQFCDIDETGNVNLELLFEMILKYKPRAILIVHGFGNIVDV
;
A
#
# COMPACT_ATOMS: atom_id res chain seq x y z
N MET A 1 12.38 1.58 27.08
CA MET A 1 13.24 2.45 26.26
C MET A 1 13.30 1.87 24.87
N PRO A 2 12.89 2.55 23.81
CA PRO A 2 13.06 2.03 22.46
C PRO A 2 14.55 1.95 22.14
N LYS A 3 15.00 0.79 21.67
CA LYS A 3 16.37 0.60 21.22
C LYS A 3 16.61 1.57 20.06
N SER A 4 17.58 2.47 20.21
CA SER A 4 18.02 3.35 19.13
C SER A 4 18.40 2.49 17.92
N ILE A 5 17.77 2.73 16.79
CA ILE A 5 18.19 2.13 15.52
C ILE A 5 19.55 2.73 15.20
N ALA A 6 20.60 1.94 15.39
CA ALA A 6 21.95 2.34 15.01
C ALA A 6 21.93 2.64 13.48
N CYS A 7 22.20 3.87 13.10
CA CYS A 7 22.44 4.22 11.71
C CYS A 7 23.74 3.56 11.24
N ILE A 8 23.65 2.40 10.61
CA ILE A 8 24.77 1.78 9.91
C ILE A 8 25.11 2.69 8.71
N PRO A 9 26.39 3.02 8.48
CA PRO A 9 26.80 3.82 7.34
C PRO A 9 26.23 3.26 6.03
N HIS A 10 25.72 4.13 5.18
CA HIS A 10 24.97 3.76 3.96
C HIS A 10 25.74 2.77 3.06
N ASN A 11 27.06 2.89 3.01
CA ASN A 11 27.94 2.06 2.16
C ASN A 11 28.06 0.61 2.66
N GLU A 12 28.10 0.39 3.97
CA GLU A 12 28.22 -0.96 4.55
C GLU A 12 26.88 -1.71 4.48
N ARG A 13 25.76 -1.00 4.67
CA ARG A 13 24.43 -1.55 4.47
C ARG A 13 24.23 -2.06 3.03
N LEU A 14 24.62 -1.24 2.06
CA LEU A 14 24.47 -1.60 0.64
C LEU A 14 25.27 -2.85 0.27
N THR A 15 26.46 -3.05 0.85
CA THR A 15 27.32 -4.19 0.48
C THR A 15 26.83 -5.50 1.09
N ALA A 16 26.48 -5.53 2.37
CA ALA A 16 25.99 -6.73 3.04
C ALA A 16 24.61 -7.15 2.48
N HIS A 17 23.65 -6.23 2.40
CA HIS A 17 22.33 -6.51 1.84
C HIS A 17 22.38 -6.84 0.35
N ARG A 18 23.32 -6.27 -0.42
CA ARG A 18 23.46 -6.58 -1.84
C ARG A 18 23.82 -8.04 -2.08
N ILE A 19 24.71 -8.61 -1.30
CA ILE A 19 25.08 -10.02 -1.42
C ILE A 19 23.90 -10.92 -1.04
N GLU A 20 23.20 -10.62 0.05
CA GLU A 20 22.02 -11.38 0.47
C GLU A 20 20.89 -11.25 -0.56
N TYR A 21 20.68 -10.05 -1.10
CA TYR A 21 19.70 -9.78 -2.12
C TYR A 21 19.99 -10.56 -3.43
N LEU A 22 21.25 -10.57 -3.89
CA LEU A 22 21.65 -11.35 -5.06
C LEU A 22 21.48 -12.86 -4.84
N LYS A 23 21.80 -13.37 -3.64
CA LYS A 23 21.54 -14.76 -3.30
C LYS A 23 20.04 -15.09 -3.31
N ALA A 24 19.20 -14.18 -2.79
CA ALA A 24 17.75 -14.33 -2.79
C ALA A 24 17.19 -14.32 -4.22
N ILE A 25 17.67 -13.40 -5.09
CA ILE A 25 17.28 -13.35 -6.51
C ILE A 25 17.66 -14.66 -7.22
N ASN A 26 18.91 -15.10 -7.08
CA ASN A 26 19.35 -16.34 -7.72
C ASN A 26 18.50 -17.54 -7.27
N LYS A 27 18.20 -17.64 -5.98
CA LYS A 27 17.31 -18.66 -5.45
C LYS A 27 15.88 -18.55 -5.98
N ALA A 28 15.38 -17.32 -6.15
CA ALA A 28 14.06 -17.08 -6.71
C ALA A 28 13.96 -17.46 -8.20
N MET A 29 15.07 -17.34 -8.95
CA MET A 29 15.13 -17.75 -10.36
C MET A 29 15.02 -19.28 -10.56
N ASP A 30 15.27 -20.08 -9.52
CA ASP A 30 15.08 -21.53 -9.56
C ASP A 30 13.59 -21.94 -9.48
N TYR A 31 12.70 -20.99 -9.19
CA TYR A 31 11.26 -21.23 -9.14
C TYR A 31 10.58 -20.80 -10.44
N PRO A 32 9.62 -21.55 -10.95
CA PRO A 32 8.81 -21.10 -12.06
C PRO A 32 8.07 -19.82 -11.69
N PHE A 33 8.13 -18.80 -12.54
CA PHE A 33 7.47 -17.50 -12.32
C PHE A 33 5.95 -17.62 -12.33
N GLN A 34 5.42 -18.65 -12.98
CA GLN A 34 4.00 -18.93 -13.07
C GLN A 34 3.78 -20.44 -13.09
N SER A 35 2.56 -20.89 -12.77
CA SER A 35 2.11 -22.24 -13.12
C SER A 35 2.16 -22.44 -14.65
N GLU A 36 2.19 -23.66 -15.12
CA GLU A 36 2.28 -23.98 -16.56
C GLU A 36 1.17 -23.32 -17.39
N ASP A 37 0.00 -23.09 -16.80
CA ASP A 37 -1.14 -22.41 -17.43
C ASP A 37 -1.26 -20.91 -17.08
N GLY A 38 -0.33 -20.37 -16.28
CA GLY A 38 -0.27 -18.95 -15.89
C GLY A 38 -1.39 -18.47 -14.96
N ARG A 39 -2.20 -19.37 -14.41
CA ARG A 39 -3.38 -19.04 -13.60
C ARG A 39 -3.09 -19.02 -12.11
N ASP A 40 -2.21 -19.89 -11.65
CA ASP A 40 -1.87 -20.01 -10.24
C ASP A 40 -0.65 -19.17 -9.87
N PRO A 41 -0.62 -18.61 -8.67
CA PRO A 41 0.56 -17.91 -8.17
C PRO A 41 1.75 -18.87 -8.10
N SER A 42 2.95 -18.35 -8.37
CA SER A 42 4.16 -19.16 -8.25
C SER A 42 4.37 -19.67 -6.83
N PRO A 43 5.08 -20.79 -6.64
CA PRO A 43 5.35 -21.32 -5.30
C PRO A 43 6.02 -20.32 -4.34
N ILE A 44 6.73 -19.34 -4.87
CA ILE A 44 7.36 -18.30 -4.06
C ILE A 44 6.34 -17.29 -3.54
N HIS A 45 5.32 -16.94 -4.35
CA HIS A 45 4.21 -16.11 -3.90
C HIS A 45 3.40 -16.79 -2.81
N GLN A 46 3.07 -18.07 -2.97
CA GLN A 46 2.36 -18.85 -1.95
C GLN A 46 3.11 -18.87 -0.62
N LYS A 47 4.42 -19.11 -0.64
CA LYS A 47 5.26 -19.06 0.57
C LYS A 47 5.27 -17.67 1.20
N LEU A 48 5.28 -16.60 0.41
CA LEU A 48 5.24 -15.23 0.91
C LEU A 48 3.89 -14.94 1.57
N GLU A 49 2.79 -15.35 0.95
CA GLU A 49 1.43 -15.24 1.52
C GLU A 49 1.34 -15.97 2.86
N GLU A 50 1.81 -17.21 2.95
CA GLU A 50 1.86 -17.98 4.19
C GLU A 50 2.64 -17.25 5.30
N GLN A 51 3.79 -16.64 4.97
CA GLN A 51 4.57 -15.86 5.92
C GLN A 51 3.83 -14.60 6.38
N CYS A 52 3.17 -13.90 5.46
CA CYS A 52 2.36 -12.73 5.79
C CYS A 52 1.16 -13.10 6.67
N ILE A 53 0.46 -14.19 6.37
CA ILE A 53 -0.63 -14.72 7.21
C ILE A 53 -0.10 -15.02 8.62
N LYS A 54 1.01 -15.73 8.72
CA LYS A 54 1.61 -16.09 10.01
C LYS A 54 2.03 -14.86 10.83
N TYR A 55 2.54 -13.81 10.16
CA TYR A 55 3.01 -12.61 10.83
C TYR A 55 1.88 -11.67 11.26
N THR A 56 0.86 -11.52 10.42
CA THR A 56 -0.21 -10.52 10.63
C THR A 56 -1.50 -11.11 11.19
N GLY A 57 -1.75 -12.42 11.01
CA GLY A 57 -3.02 -13.05 11.30
C GLY A 57 -4.12 -12.77 10.25
N ILE A 58 -3.82 -12.06 9.17
CA ILE A 58 -4.77 -11.74 8.08
C ILE A 58 -4.68 -12.85 7.03
N ASN A 59 -5.82 -13.48 6.70
CA ASN A 59 -5.84 -14.69 5.87
C ASN A 59 -5.76 -14.44 4.35
N ASN A 60 -6.07 -13.23 3.89
CA ASN A 60 -6.13 -12.94 2.45
C ASN A 60 -5.09 -11.90 2.08
N TRP A 61 -4.17 -12.27 1.21
CA TRP A 61 -3.11 -11.42 0.69
C TRP A 61 -3.13 -11.45 -0.83
N LEU A 62 -2.93 -10.30 -1.45
CA LEU A 62 -2.71 -10.16 -2.88
C LEU A 62 -1.47 -9.30 -3.09
N PHE A 63 -0.44 -9.87 -3.71
CA PHE A 63 0.76 -9.14 -4.06
C PHE A 63 0.65 -8.51 -5.45
N THR A 64 1.08 -7.28 -5.56
CA THR A 64 1.08 -6.50 -6.80
C THR A 64 2.47 -5.95 -7.07
N ASN A 65 2.70 -5.44 -8.28
CA ASN A 65 3.98 -4.85 -8.67
C ASN A 65 4.33 -3.61 -7.84
N CYS A 66 3.31 -2.82 -7.47
CA CYS A 66 3.49 -1.60 -6.71
C CYS A 66 2.20 -1.19 -6.00
N CYS A 67 2.32 -0.26 -5.06
CA CYS A 67 1.18 0.29 -4.32
C CYS A 67 0.12 0.93 -5.23
N THR A 68 0.50 1.52 -6.36
CA THR A 68 -0.44 2.11 -7.31
C THR A 68 -1.38 1.05 -7.87
N ASP A 69 -0.84 -0.11 -8.26
CA ASP A 69 -1.64 -1.22 -8.78
C ASP A 69 -2.57 -1.78 -7.70
N SER A 70 -2.07 -1.92 -6.47
CA SER A 70 -2.89 -2.33 -5.33
C SER A 70 -4.07 -1.39 -5.09
N LEU A 71 -3.83 -0.08 -5.14
CA LEU A 71 -4.88 0.93 -4.97
C LEU A 71 -5.89 0.88 -6.12
N GLN A 72 -5.45 0.69 -7.36
CA GLN A 72 -6.36 0.56 -8.51
C GLN A 72 -7.26 -0.67 -8.36
N ILE A 73 -6.70 -1.83 -8.01
CA ILE A 73 -7.47 -3.05 -7.78
C ILE A 73 -8.48 -2.85 -6.65
N ALA A 74 -8.05 -2.23 -5.54
CA ALA A 74 -8.93 -1.94 -4.41
C ALA A 74 -10.12 -1.05 -4.82
N PHE A 75 -9.85 0.05 -5.54
CA PHE A 75 -10.92 0.93 -6.00
C PHE A 75 -11.81 0.31 -7.07
N GLN A 76 -11.27 -0.49 -7.99
CA GLN A 76 -12.07 -1.25 -8.96
C GLN A 76 -13.01 -2.26 -8.29
N THR A 77 -12.61 -2.78 -7.14
CA THR A 77 -13.44 -3.74 -6.39
C THR A 77 -14.50 -3.05 -5.53
N LEU A 78 -14.20 -1.87 -4.99
CA LEU A 78 -15.04 -1.18 -4.02
C LEU A 78 -15.98 -0.13 -4.62
N CYS A 79 -15.64 0.40 -5.79
CA CYS A 79 -16.27 1.60 -6.34
C CYS A 79 -16.73 1.40 -7.77
N ASP A 80 -17.79 2.12 -8.13
CA ASP A 80 -18.31 2.27 -9.48
C ASP A 80 -17.89 3.61 -10.09
N ILE A 81 -17.99 3.72 -11.43
CA ILE A 81 -17.74 4.98 -12.14
C ILE A 81 -18.69 6.06 -11.61
N GLY A 82 -18.14 7.21 -11.24
CA GLY A 82 -18.90 8.34 -10.71
C GLY A 82 -19.01 8.36 -9.19
N ASP A 83 -18.62 7.30 -8.49
CA ASP A 83 -18.57 7.29 -7.02
C ASP A 83 -17.61 8.36 -6.49
N THR A 84 -17.96 8.94 -5.34
CA THR A 84 -17.11 9.95 -4.69
C THR A 84 -16.16 9.28 -3.72
N ILE A 85 -14.88 9.67 -3.80
CA ILE A 85 -13.80 9.22 -2.93
C ILE A 85 -13.17 10.44 -2.26
N ILE A 86 -12.92 10.35 -0.96
CA ILE A 86 -12.14 11.35 -0.23
C ILE A 86 -10.70 10.85 -0.10
N VAL A 87 -9.74 11.71 -0.44
CA VAL A 87 -8.31 11.42 -0.33
C VAL A 87 -7.60 12.58 0.37
N PRO A 88 -6.45 12.37 1.05
CA PRO A 88 -5.66 13.46 1.61
C PRO A 88 -5.16 14.41 0.52
N ALA A 89 -5.14 15.71 0.80
CA ALA A 89 -4.58 16.72 -0.11
C ALA A 89 -3.05 16.63 -0.24
N TYR A 90 -2.40 15.99 0.73
CA TYR A 90 -0.96 15.76 0.74
C TYR A 90 -0.63 14.27 0.68
N GLY A 91 0.32 13.91 -0.20
CA GLY A 91 0.80 12.54 -0.34
C GLY A 91 1.33 12.24 -1.74
N TRP A 92 1.58 10.98 -2.00
CA TRP A 92 2.05 10.55 -3.32
C TRP A 92 0.91 10.62 -4.34
N ARG A 93 1.22 11.05 -5.57
CA ARG A 93 0.22 11.20 -6.65
C ARG A 93 -0.67 9.98 -6.91
N ALA A 94 -0.24 8.77 -6.52
CA ALA A 94 -1.03 7.55 -6.70
C ALA A 94 -2.34 7.58 -5.90
N ILE A 95 -2.39 8.29 -4.76
CA ILE A 95 -3.60 8.38 -3.92
C ILE A 95 -4.77 9.04 -4.67
N ALA A 96 -4.50 9.97 -5.57
CA ALA A 96 -5.50 10.62 -6.40
C ALA A 96 -5.65 9.94 -7.77
N ASN A 97 -4.54 9.47 -8.35
CA ASN A 97 -4.57 8.89 -9.69
C ASN A 97 -5.28 7.53 -9.71
N ALA A 98 -5.08 6.66 -8.70
CA ALA A 98 -5.69 5.35 -8.69
C ALA A 98 -7.23 5.39 -8.75
N PRO A 99 -7.95 6.13 -7.86
CA PRO A 99 -9.40 6.24 -7.98
C PRO A 99 -9.85 6.97 -9.25
N LYS A 100 -9.05 7.92 -9.75
CA LYS A 100 -9.36 8.62 -11.00
C LYS A 100 -9.31 7.68 -12.21
N PHE A 101 -8.38 6.74 -12.26
CA PHE A 101 -8.31 5.72 -13.32
C PHE A 101 -9.55 4.82 -13.34
N VAL A 102 -10.15 4.58 -12.19
CA VAL A 102 -11.41 3.82 -12.08
C VAL A 102 -12.63 4.65 -12.50
N GLY A 103 -12.47 5.96 -12.65
CA GLY A 103 -13.57 6.88 -13.02
C GLY A 103 -14.30 7.49 -11.84
N CYS A 104 -13.71 7.46 -10.64
CA CYS A 104 -14.29 8.08 -9.45
C CYS A 104 -14.11 9.59 -9.42
N ASN A 105 -15.01 10.29 -8.72
CA ASN A 105 -14.93 11.70 -8.38
C ASN A 105 -14.11 11.87 -7.11
N ILE A 106 -13.06 12.72 -7.15
CA ILE A 106 -12.13 12.87 -6.03
C ILE A 106 -12.45 14.16 -5.27
N GLN A 107 -12.53 14.04 -3.96
CA GLN A 107 -12.58 15.16 -3.02
C GLN A 107 -11.30 15.15 -2.17
N PHE A 108 -10.59 16.26 -2.14
CA PHE A 108 -9.37 16.40 -1.35
C PHE A 108 -9.71 16.91 0.05
N CYS A 109 -9.29 16.17 1.07
CA CYS A 109 -9.35 16.59 2.46
C CYS A 109 -7.99 17.14 2.87
N ASP A 110 -7.98 18.31 3.49
CA ASP A 110 -6.73 18.92 3.96
C ASP A 110 -6.10 18.12 5.10
N ILE A 111 -4.83 18.39 5.35
CA ILE A 111 -4.04 17.72 6.40
C ILE A 111 -3.91 18.60 7.63
N ASP A 112 -3.60 17.98 8.76
CA ASP A 112 -3.24 18.63 10.00
C ASP A 112 -1.71 18.87 10.11
N GLU A 113 -1.27 19.39 11.26
CA GLU A 113 0.14 19.68 11.52
C GLU A 113 1.04 18.43 11.56
N THR A 114 0.46 17.24 11.73
CA THR A 114 1.19 15.96 11.71
C THR A 114 1.44 15.45 10.31
N GLY A 115 0.84 16.06 9.29
CA GLY A 115 0.87 15.61 7.90
C GLY A 115 -0.16 14.52 7.58
N ASN A 116 -1.01 14.18 8.52
CA ASN A 116 -2.13 13.28 8.33
C ASN A 116 -3.40 14.03 7.92
N VAL A 117 -4.39 13.32 7.43
CA VAL A 117 -5.70 13.90 7.12
C VAL A 117 -6.30 14.56 8.35
N ASN A 118 -6.82 15.79 8.21
CA ASN A 118 -7.53 16.48 9.28
C ASN A 118 -8.87 15.79 9.55
N LEU A 119 -9.00 15.14 10.72
CA LEU A 119 -10.17 14.32 11.06
C LEU A 119 -11.45 15.12 11.20
N GLU A 120 -11.39 16.34 11.75
CA GLU A 120 -12.56 17.19 11.89
C GLU A 120 -13.14 17.55 10.52
N LEU A 121 -12.28 18.03 9.62
CA LEU A 121 -12.66 18.34 8.25
C LEU A 121 -13.12 17.09 7.48
N LEU A 122 -12.46 15.96 7.70
CA LEU A 122 -12.86 14.68 7.09
C LEU A 122 -14.28 14.30 7.48
N PHE A 123 -14.64 14.48 8.75
CA PHE A 123 -15.98 14.19 9.26
C PHE A 123 -17.05 15.06 8.58
N GLU A 124 -16.79 16.36 8.44
CA GLU A 124 -17.67 17.28 7.71
C GLU A 124 -17.84 16.86 6.25
N MET A 125 -16.73 16.47 5.60
CA MET A 125 -16.73 16.02 4.21
C MET A 125 -17.49 14.72 4.03
N ILE A 126 -17.40 13.76 4.96
CA ILE A 126 -18.18 12.52 4.94
C ILE A 126 -19.68 12.82 4.94
N LEU A 127 -20.12 13.70 5.84
CA LEU A 127 -21.53 14.09 5.96
C LEU A 127 -22.02 14.80 4.67
N LYS A 128 -21.19 15.64 4.09
CA LYS A 128 -21.51 16.44 2.90
C LYS A 128 -21.53 15.62 1.61
N TYR A 129 -20.48 14.82 1.37
CA TYR A 129 -20.26 14.16 0.10
C TYR A 129 -20.72 12.70 0.08
N LYS A 130 -20.93 12.09 1.25
CA LYS A 130 -21.32 10.68 1.40
C LYS A 130 -20.46 9.76 0.53
N PRO A 131 -19.13 9.76 0.73
CA PRO A 131 -18.21 9.07 -0.15
C PRO A 131 -18.44 7.55 -0.11
N ARG A 132 -18.16 6.88 -1.22
CA ARG A 132 -18.15 5.42 -1.31
C ARG A 132 -16.97 4.82 -0.57
N ALA A 133 -15.81 5.49 -0.62
CA ALA A 133 -14.61 5.10 0.09
C ALA A 133 -13.79 6.33 0.49
N ILE A 134 -12.93 6.13 1.48
CA ILE A 134 -11.97 7.11 1.98
C ILE A 134 -10.60 6.47 1.95
N LEU A 135 -9.62 7.14 1.35
CA LEU A 135 -8.23 6.74 1.42
C LEU A 135 -7.53 7.50 2.54
N ILE A 136 -6.96 6.77 3.48
CA ILE A 136 -6.16 7.33 4.57
C ILE A 136 -4.71 6.92 4.36
N VAL A 137 -3.79 7.86 4.60
CA VAL A 137 -2.35 7.65 4.52
C VAL A 137 -1.74 7.94 5.89
N HIS A 138 -1.01 6.98 6.43
CA HIS A 138 -0.20 7.17 7.63
C HIS A 138 1.08 7.90 7.25
N GLY A 139 1.00 9.23 7.19
CA GLY A 139 2.08 10.10 6.71
C GLY A 139 3.35 9.96 7.55
N PHE A 140 4.49 9.66 6.89
CA PHE A 140 5.81 9.55 7.55
C PHE A 140 5.87 8.56 8.73
N GLY A 141 4.95 7.58 8.78
CA GLY A 141 4.85 6.64 9.88
C GLY A 141 3.99 7.11 11.05
N ASN A 142 3.37 8.29 10.96
CA ASN A 142 2.37 8.76 11.91
C ASN A 142 1.04 8.05 11.67
N ILE A 143 0.59 7.28 12.64
CA ILE A 143 -0.67 6.53 12.54
C ILE A 143 -1.84 7.51 12.72
N VAL A 144 -2.78 7.48 11.77
CA VAL A 144 -4.05 8.20 11.90
C VAL A 144 -4.94 7.42 12.87
N ASP A 145 -5.46 8.08 13.88
CA ASP A 145 -6.39 7.50 14.86
C ASP A 145 -7.83 7.64 14.33
N VAL A 146 -8.35 6.58 13.70
CA VAL A 146 -9.68 6.51 13.06
C VAL A 146 -10.61 5.56 13.75
#